data_350aec5f08be396f6501c3f743db8432
#
_entry.id   350aec5f08be396f6501c3f743db8432
#
_cell.length_a   1.000
_cell.length_b   1.000
_cell.length_c   1.000
_cell.angle_alpha   90.00
_cell.angle_beta   90.00
_cell.angle_gamma   90.00
#
_symmetry.space_group_name_H-M   'P 1'
#
loop_
_entity.id
_entity.type
_entity.pdbx_description
1 polymer ?
#
loop_
_entity_poly.entity_id
_entity_poly.type
_entity_poly.pdbx_seq_one_letter_code
_entity_poly.pdbx_strand_id
1 'polypeptide(L)'
;FDGKIIPISYFDNYGNQVEKPEKPEVPSNITANSVLENYIKSIGGREKLNDVKSLILKYQGEAMGASIISEEKRLNNKLANSTSMNGNVMMKMVVTENEAFVKQGPNKMALPENIQNDMKKSLGIFPELNLLNNPNVKFGGKENVDGKEAYAVEVAGDFISLKYLYDVETGKKIREISTTNMGGQSQVQESVIGDYKDFDGILFPLKKSQSLGPQKIEMTLIDVIINQDFAENDFN
;
A
#
# COMPACT_ATOMS: atom_id res chain seq x y z
N PHE A 1 33.69 -28.15 2.50
CA PHE A 1 32.39 -27.87 3.17
C PHE A 1 31.71 -29.20 3.39
N ASP A 2 31.63 -29.67 4.63
CA ASP A 2 31.13 -30.99 5.02
C ASP A 2 29.60 -31.02 5.27
N GLY A 3 28.86 -30.06 4.74
CA GLY A 3 27.39 -30.05 4.71
C GLY A 3 26.71 -30.05 6.07
N LYS A 4 27.39 -29.67 7.15
CA LYS A 4 26.75 -29.52 8.47
C LYS A 4 25.79 -28.33 8.48
N ILE A 5 24.52 -28.64 8.70
CA ILE A 5 23.49 -27.61 8.97
C ILE A 5 23.78 -27.03 10.36
N ILE A 6 24.14 -25.76 10.41
CA ILE A 6 24.28 -25.04 11.68
C ILE A 6 22.85 -24.74 12.17
N PRO A 7 22.42 -25.20 13.35
CA PRO A 7 21.10 -24.89 13.88
C PRO A 7 21.00 -23.40 14.17
N ILE A 8 19.90 -22.78 13.71
CA ILE A 8 19.61 -21.39 14.02
C ILE A 8 19.15 -21.33 15.47
N SER A 9 19.84 -20.52 16.30
CA SER A 9 19.42 -20.23 17.68
C SER A 9 18.69 -18.89 17.73
N TYR A 10 17.61 -18.86 18.51
CA TYR A 10 16.82 -17.65 18.74
C TYR A 10 17.16 -17.09 20.12
N PHE A 11 17.21 -15.75 20.24
CA PHE A 11 17.54 -15.06 21.48
C PHE A 11 16.51 -13.96 21.76
N ASP A 12 16.20 -13.74 23.03
CA ASP A 12 15.39 -12.60 23.46
C ASP A 12 16.22 -11.29 23.45
N ASN A 13 15.57 -10.16 23.76
CA ASN A 13 16.21 -8.84 23.80
C ASN A 13 17.30 -8.71 24.92
N TYR A 14 17.41 -9.69 25.81
CA TYR A 14 18.40 -9.75 26.88
C TYR A 14 19.54 -10.73 26.56
N GLY A 15 19.51 -11.39 25.39
CA GLY A 15 20.52 -12.34 24.96
C GLY A 15 20.33 -13.76 25.49
N ASN A 16 19.19 -14.10 26.11
CA ASN A 16 18.89 -15.47 26.54
C ASN A 16 18.41 -16.28 25.33
N GLN A 17 18.88 -17.51 25.21
CA GLN A 17 18.41 -18.42 24.17
C GLN A 17 16.95 -18.77 24.43
N VAL A 18 16.10 -18.59 23.42
CA VAL A 18 14.67 -18.91 23.46
C VAL A 18 14.33 -19.96 22.42
N GLU A 19 13.22 -20.63 22.59
CA GLU A 19 12.68 -21.52 21.57
C GLU A 19 12.31 -20.72 20.31
N LYS A 20 12.35 -21.40 19.16
CA LYS A 20 11.91 -20.81 17.90
C LYS A 20 10.50 -20.25 18.10
N PRO A 21 10.25 -18.96 17.80
CA PRO A 21 8.90 -18.42 17.86
C PRO A 21 7.96 -19.28 17.00
N GLU A 22 6.95 -19.87 17.60
CA GLU A 22 5.92 -20.58 16.86
C GLU A 22 5.21 -19.57 15.96
N LYS A 23 5.07 -19.92 14.68
CA LYS A 23 4.20 -19.11 13.80
C LYS A 23 2.78 -19.27 14.32
N PRO A 24 2.03 -18.15 14.49
CA PRO A 24 0.66 -18.21 14.92
C PRO A 24 -0.14 -19.21 14.06
N GLU A 25 -0.89 -20.10 14.69
CA GLU A 25 -1.75 -21.03 13.96
C GLU A 25 -2.75 -20.25 13.10
N VAL A 26 -2.82 -20.64 11.84
CA VAL A 26 -3.75 -20.07 10.86
C VAL A 26 -4.72 -21.18 10.44
N PRO A 27 -6.04 -20.94 10.49
CA PRO A 27 -6.99 -21.90 9.97
C PRO A 27 -6.68 -22.29 8.52
N SER A 28 -6.76 -23.55 8.17
CA SER A 28 -6.35 -24.09 6.86
C SER A 28 -7.13 -23.53 5.66
N ASN A 29 -8.26 -22.91 5.91
CA ASN A 29 -9.11 -22.28 4.89
C ASN A 29 -8.76 -20.81 4.59
N ILE A 30 -7.78 -20.21 5.28
CA ILE A 30 -7.34 -18.83 5.02
C ILE A 30 -6.39 -18.81 3.84
N THR A 31 -6.74 -18.03 2.83
CA THR A 31 -5.96 -17.79 1.61
C THR A 31 -5.83 -16.29 1.36
N ALA A 32 -4.91 -15.88 0.48
CA ALA A 32 -4.81 -14.47 0.07
C ALA A 32 -6.15 -13.95 -0.47
N ASN A 33 -6.83 -14.74 -1.29
CA ASN A 33 -8.15 -14.37 -1.83
C ASN A 33 -9.19 -14.18 -0.74
N SER A 34 -9.28 -15.10 0.25
CA SER A 34 -10.25 -14.97 1.33
C SER A 34 -10.00 -13.72 2.19
N VAL A 35 -8.74 -13.34 2.40
CA VAL A 35 -8.37 -12.10 3.12
C VAL A 35 -8.77 -10.87 2.31
N LEU A 36 -8.45 -10.83 1.00
CA LEU A 36 -8.82 -9.74 0.11
C LEU A 36 -10.35 -9.59 -0.02
N GLU A 37 -11.09 -10.69 -0.13
CA GLU A 37 -12.56 -10.66 -0.18
C GLU A 37 -13.17 -10.14 1.12
N ASN A 38 -12.60 -10.53 2.26
CA ASN A 38 -13.04 -10.01 3.54
C ASN A 38 -12.79 -8.49 3.66
N TYR A 39 -11.63 -8.01 3.20
CA TYR A 39 -11.35 -6.58 3.13
C TYR A 39 -12.33 -5.85 2.21
N ILE A 40 -12.53 -6.32 0.97
CA ILE A 40 -13.48 -5.74 0.02
C ILE A 40 -14.88 -5.66 0.63
N LYS A 41 -15.32 -6.72 1.29
CA LYS A 41 -16.60 -6.75 2.01
C LYS A 41 -16.65 -5.72 3.14
N SER A 42 -15.56 -5.59 3.90
CA SER A 42 -15.48 -4.69 5.07
C SER A 42 -15.53 -3.21 4.70
N ILE A 43 -15.11 -2.84 3.48
CA ILE A 43 -15.07 -1.43 3.03
C ILE A 43 -16.25 -1.01 2.15
N GLY A 44 -17.24 -1.87 1.90
CA GLY A 44 -18.43 -1.49 1.15
C GLY A 44 -18.98 -2.57 0.22
N GLY A 45 -18.19 -3.63 -0.03
CA GLY A 45 -18.58 -4.77 -0.84
C GLY A 45 -18.29 -4.57 -2.34
N ARG A 46 -18.07 -5.69 -3.02
CA ARG A 46 -17.63 -5.75 -4.41
C ARG A 46 -18.52 -4.96 -5.38
N GLU A 47 -19.83 -5.08 -5.23
CA GLU A 47 -20.80 -4.42 -6.10
C GLU A 47 -20.61 -2.91 -6.09
N LYS A 48 -20.64 -2.32 -4.89
CA LYS A 48 -20.47 -0.87 -4.71
C LYS A 48 -19.10 -0.38 -5.18
N LEU A 49 -18.03 -1.13 -4.89
CA LEU A 49 -16.69 -0.74 -5.35
C LEU A 49 -16.55 -0.81 -6.87
N ASN A 50 -17.22 -1.72 -7.56
CA ASN A 50 -17.23 -1.80 -9.03
C ASN A 50 -18.02 -0.66 -9.70
N ASP A 51 -18.96 -0.03 -9.00
CA ASP A 51 -19.74 1.10 -9.49
C ASP A 51 -18.93 2.40 -9.50
N VAL A 52 -17.80 2.47 -8.78
CA VAL A 52 -16.89 3.60 -8.81
C VAL A 52 -16.10 3.59 -10.13
N LYS A 53 -16.18 4.69 -10.88
CA LYS A 53 -15.50 4.87 -12.17
C LYS A 53 -14.25 5.74 -12.07
N SER A 54 -14.23 6.62 -11.06
CA SER A 54 -13.09 7.48 -10.74
C SER A 54 -13.07 7.79 -9.26
N LEU A 55 -11.89 8.04 -8.72
CA LEU A 55 -11.68 8.34 -7.31
C LEU A 55 -10.60 9.39 -7.13
N ILE A 56 -10.89 10.40 -6.30
CA ILE A 56 -9.88 11.34 -5.78
C ILE A 56 -9.85 11.21 -4.27
N LEU A 57 -8.65 11.02 -3.72
CA LEU A 57 -8.39 11.06 -2.29
C LEU A 57 -7.41 12.19 -2.00
N LYS A 58 -7.78 13.09 -1.06
CA LYS A 58 -6.88 14.15 -0.60
C LYS A 58 -6.57 13.96 0.87
N TYR A 59 -5.30 13.89 1.17
CA TYR A 59 -4.78 13.79 2.52
C TYR A 59 -3.97 15.04 2.85
N GLN A 60 -4.11 15.51 4.08
CA GLN A 60 -3.34 16.62 4.61
C GLN A 60 -2.53 16.20 5.82
N GLY A 61 -1.31 16.66 5.88
CA GLY A 61 -0.41 16.54 7.03
C GLY A 61 0.44 17.77 7.19
N GLU A 62 1.35 17.72 8.12
CA GLU A 62 2.31 18.80 8.39
C GLU A 62 3.72 18.23 8.51
N ALA A 63 4.68 18.88 7.87
CA ALA A 63 6.10 18.58 8.03
C ALA A 63 6.91 19.87 8.10
N MET A 64 7.81 19.98 9.10
CA MET A 64 8.68 21.14 9.27
C MET A 64 7.93 22.49 9.32
N GLY A 65 6.70 22.51 9.87
CA GLY A 65 5.85 23.71 9.89
C GLY A 65 5.20 24.08 8.56
N ALA A 66 5.31 23.23 7.55
CA ALA A 66 4.67 23.40 6.25
C ALA A 66 3.49 22.45 6.08
N SER A 67 2.39 22.93 5.48
CA SER A 67 1.25 22.09 5.10
C SER A 67 1.61 21.24 3.89
N ILE A 68 1.42 19.92 4.04
CA ILE A 68 1.60 18.93 2.99
C ILE A 68 0.24 18.42 2.56
N ILE A 69 -0.04 18.45 1.26
CA ILE A 69 -1.22 17.82 0.65
C ILE A 69 -0.73 16.69 -0.26
N SER A 70 -1.27 15.49 -0.06
CA SER A 70 -1.15 14.38 -0.99
C SER A 70 -2.50 14.18 -1.68
N GLU A 71 -2.53 14.32 -3.00
CA GLU A 71 -3.72 14.06 -3.81
C GLU A 71 -3.47 12.84 -4.69
N GLU A 72 -4.36 11.87 -4.58
CA GLU A 72 -4.35 10.65 -5.38
C GLU A 72 -5.58 10.61 -6.28
N LYS A 73 -5.37 10.47 -7.59
CA LYS A 73 -6.40 10.33 -8.62
C LYS A 73 -6.31 8.95 -9.24
N ARG A 74 -7.43 8.23 -9.27
CA ARG A 74 -7.49 6.86 -9.79
C ARG A 74 -8.58 6.67 -10.84
N LEU A 75 -8.20 6.01 -11.92
CA LEU A 75 -9.05 5.30 -12.86
C LEU A 75 -8.64 3.81 -12.85
N ASN A 76 -9.40 2.95 -13.52
CA ASN A 76 -9.04 1.54 -13.59
C ASN A 76 -7.64 1.29 -14.16
N ASN A 77 -7.22 2.10 -15.12
CA ASN A 77 -5.97 1.95 -15.86
C ASN A 77 -4.99 3.12 -15.68
N LYS A 78 -5.26 4.05 -14.76
CA LYS A 78 -4.39 5.21 -14.50
C LYS A 78 -4.40 5.57 -13.01
N LEU A 79 -3.22 5.96 -12.54
CA LEU A 79 -2.98 6.51 -11.22
C LEU A 79 -2.14 7.78 -11.36
N ALA A 80 -2.55 8.84 -10.70
CA ALA A 80 -1.69 10.00 -10.46
C ALA A 80 -1.66 10.29 -8.96
N ASN A 81 -0.47 10.46 -8.42
CA ASN A 81 -0.27 10.88 -7.04
C ASN A 81 0.60 12.14 -7.03
N SER A 82 0.11 13.22 -6.46
CA SER A 82 0.84 14.48 -6.32
C SER A 82 1.04 14.84 -4.86
N THR A 83 2.21 15.35 -4.54
CA THR A 83 2.53 15.91 -3.23
C THR A 83 2.82 17.40 -3.39
N SER A 84 2.07 18.21 -2.65
CA SER A 84 2.22 19.66 -2.60
C SER A 84 2.67 20.11 -1.22
N MET A 85 3.49 21.16 -1.17
CA MET A 85 3.91 21.82 0.06
C MET A 85 3.54 23.31 -0.03
N ASN A 86 2.79 23.81 0.93
CA ASN A 86 2.28 25.19 0.94
C ASN A 86 1.63 25.59 -0.41
N GLY A 87 0.86 24.68 -1.01
CA GLY A 87 0.16 24.89 -2.28
C GLY A 87 0.98 24.70 -3.55
N ASN A 88 2.30 24.51 -3.45
CA ASN A 88 3.16 24.25 -4.61
C ASN A 88 3.36 22.74 -4.81
N VAL A 89 3.09 22.24 -6.03
CA VAL A 89 3.34 20.83 -6.36
C VAL A 89 4.85 20.58 -6.39
N MET A 90 5.32 19.74 -5.47
CA MET A 90 6.72 19.35 -5.35
C MET A 90 7.05 18.16 -6.24
N MET A 91 6.11 17.20 -6.29
CA MET A 91 6.28 15.96 -7.03
C MET A 91 4.93 15.47 -7.51
N LYS A 92 4.90 14.90 -8.72
CA LYS A 92 3.76 14.17 -9.26
C LYS A 92 4.25 12.86 -9.85
N MET A 93 3.73 11.74 -9.40
CA MET A 93 3.95 10.42 -9.96
C MET A 93 2.72 10.03 -10.78
N VAL A 94 2.94 9.54 -11.98
CA VAL A 94 1.89 9.04 -12.85
C VAL A 94 2.21 7.62 -13.29
N VAL A 95 1.23 6.74 -13.22
CA VAL A 95 1.30 5.36 -13.72
C VAL A 95 0.10 5.13 -14.61
N THR A 96 0.36 4.67 -15.82
CA THR A 96 -0.65 4.25 -16.80
C THR A 96 -0.31 2.84 -17.30
N GLU A 97 -1.17 2.24 -18.10
CA GLU A 97 -0.86 0.97 -18.75
C GLU A 97 0.38 1.04 -19.66
N ASN A 98 0.68 2.22 -20.20
CA ASN A 98 1.75 2.40 -21.17
C ASN A 98 3.06 2.89 -20.55
N GLU A 99 3.00 3.80 -19.57
CA GLU A 99 4.17 4.43 -18.99
C GLU A 99 4.01 4.69 -17.48
N ALA A 100 5.14 4.82 -16.78
CA ALA A 100 5.20 5.42 -15.47
C ALA A 100 6.34 6.42 -15.39
N PHE A 101 6.10 7.57 -14.77
CA PHE A 101 7.06 8.65 -14.65
C PHE A 101 6.83 9.48 -13.38
N VAL A 102 7.86 10.23 -13.02
CA VAL A 102 7.81 11.24 -11.95
C VAL A 102 8.09 12.62 -12.57
N LYS A 103 7.30 13.62 -12.13
CA LYS A 103 7.55 15.03 -12.42
C LYS A 103 7.98 15.76 -11.16
N GLN A 104 9.03 16.57 -11.30
CA GLN A 104 9.47 17.54 -10.29
C GLN A 104 9.61 18.89 -10.98
N GLY A 105 8.69 19.80 -10.74
CA GLY A 105 8.57 21.03 -11.50
C GLY A 105 8.37 20.74 -13.00
N PRO A 106 9.18 21.34 -13.92
CA PRO A 106 9.09 21.10 -15.35
C PRO A 106 9.72 19.75 -15.80
N ASN A 107 10.49 19.09 -14.95
CA ASN A 107 11.25 17.90 -15.33
C ASN A 107 10.36 16.65 -15.25
N LYS A 108 10.19 15.97 -16.39
CA LYS A 108 9.56 14.63 -16.48
C LYS A 108 10.68 13.58 -16.57
N MET A 109 10.65 12.61 -15.68
CA MET A 109 11.61 11.52 -15.59
C MET A 109 10.88 10.19 -15.71
N ALA A 110 11.06 9.50 -16.83
CA ALA A 110 10.50 8.15 -16.99
C ALA A 110 11.18 7.19 -16.01
N LEU A 111 10.38 6.30 -15.42
CA LEU A 111 10.90 5.25 -14.57
C LEU A 111 11.46 4.10 -15.42
N PRO A 112 12.47 3.34 -14.95
CA PRO A 112 12.94 2.13 -15.61
C PRO A 112 11.79 1.13 -15.85
N GLU A 113 11.83 0.41 -16.97
CA GLU A 113 10.74 -0.47 -17.41
C GLU A 113 10.33 -1.52 -16.37
N ASN A 114 11.30 -2.11 -15.70
CA ASN A 114 11.09 -3.08 -14.62
C ASN A 114 10.31 -2.49 -13.43
N ILE A 115 10.64 -1.24 -13.03
CA ILE A 115 9.88 -0.51 -11.99
C ILE A 115 8.48 -0.18 -12.49
N GLN A 116 8.33 0.27 -13.75
CA GLN A 116 7.02 0.52 -14.35
C GLN A 116 6.13 -0.73 -14.30
N ASN A 117 6.68 -1.91 -14.63
CA ASN A 117 5.93 -3.16 -14.63
C ASN A 117 5.43 -3.55 -13.24
N ASP A 118 6.22 -3.33 -12.20
CA ASP A 118 5.78 -3.57 -10.83
C ASP A 118 4.72 -2.54 -10.37
N MET A 119 4.89 -1.27 -10.72
CA MET A 119 3.93 -0.23 -10.37
C MET A 119 2.57 -0.42 -11.05
N LYS A 120 2.54 -0.93 -12.28
CA LYS A 120 1.30 -1.26 -13.01
C LYS A 120 0.45 -2.32 -12.28
N LYS A 121 1.05 -3.16 -11.44
CA LYS A 121 0.32 -4.13 -10.59
C LYS A 121 -0.58 -3.45 -9.54
N SER A 122 -0.33 -2.20 -9.22
CA SER A 122 -1.14 -1.38 -8.28
C SER A 122 -2.21 -0.51 -8.98
N LEU A 123 -2.37 -0.62 -10.30
CA LEU A 123 -3.44 0.05 -11.01
C LEU A 123 -4.81 -0.49 -10.60
N GLY A 124 -5.82 0.34 -10.77
CA GLY A 124 -7.19 0.09 -10.35
C GLY A 124 -7.67 1.15 -9.37
N ILE A 125 -8.95 1.40 -9.35
CA ILE A 125 -9.57 2.32 -8.39
C ILE A 125 -9.45 1.75 -6.98
N PHE A 126 -9.75 0.45 -6.85
CA PHE A 126 -9.50 -0.35 -5.67
C PHE A 126 -8.56 -1.51 -6.07
N PRO A 127 -7.24 -1.37 -5.87
CA PRO A 127 -6.26 -2.35 -6.34
C PRO A 127 -6.55 -3.79 -5.88
N GLU A 128 -7.12 -3.96 -4.70
CA GLU A 128 -7.45 -5.26 -4.14
C GLU A 128 -8.40 -6.08 -5.00
N LEU A 129 -9.28 -5.43 -5.78
CA LEU A 129 -10.15 -6.11 -6.75
C LEU A 129 -9.33 -6.79 -7.86
N ASN A 130 -8.22 -6.17 -8.29
CA ASN A 130 -7.34 -6.69 -9.33
C ASN A 130 -6.33 -7.72 -8.77
N LEU A 131 -6.11 -7.73 -7.46
CA LEU A 131 -5.26 -8.71 -6.79
C LEU A 131 -5.95 -10.07 -6.61
N LEU A 132 -7.27 -10.12 -6.70
CA LEU A 132 -8.01 -11.39 -6.61
C LEU A 132 -7.62 -12.33 -7.75
N ASN A 133 -7.32 -13.59 -7.39
CA ASN A 133 -6.91 -14.65 -8.31
C ASN A 133 -5.62 -14.33 -9.10
N ASN A 134 -4.86 -13.33 -8.69
CA ASN A 134 -3.59 -13.01 -9.31
C ASN A 134 -2.50 -14.00 -8.83
N PRO A 135 -1.77 -14.69 -9.73
CA PRO A 135 -0.78 -15.70 -9.37
C PRO A 135 0.44 -15.14 -8.61
N ASN A 136 0.67 -13.83 -8.71
CA ASN A 136 1.75 -13.15 -7.97
C ASN A 136 1.37 -12.78 -6.53
N VAL A 137 0.12 -13.07 -6.13
CA VAL A 137 -0.38 -12.77 -4.79
C VAL A 137 -0.36 -14.02 -3.93
N LYS A 138 0.26 -13.93 -2.75
CA LYS A 138 0.41 -15.03 -1.82
C LYS A 138 -0.07 -14.64 -0.43
N PHE A 139 -0.55 -15.64 0.31
CA PHE A 139 -0.82 -15.49 1.73
C PHE A 139 0.49 -15.58 2.51
N GLY A 140 0.86 -14.51 3.21
CA GLY A 140 2.11 -14.38 3.96
C GLY A 140 2.04 -14.93 5.40
N GLY A 141 0.85 -15.36 5.85
CA GLY A 141 0.64 -15.86 7.20
C GLY A 141 -0.06 -14.89 8.12
N LYS A 142 0.01 -15.15 9.42
CA LYS A 142 -0.54 -14.31 10.50
C LYS A 142 0.60 -13.66 11.26
N GLU A 143 0.46 -12.38 11.57
CA GLU A 143 1.45 -11.56 12.27
C GLU A 143 0.79 -10.76 13.39
N ASN A 144 1.56 -10.38 14.40
CA ASN A 144 1.12 -9.41 15.40
C ASN A 144 1.62 -8.02 15.01
N VAL A 145 0.72 -7.06 14.94
CA VAL A 145 0.99 -5.67 14.58
C VAL A 145 0.45 -4.76 15.68
N ASP A 146 1.35 -4.21 16.48
CA ASP A 146 0.99 -3.32 17.60
C ASP A 146 -0.07 -3.93 18.55
N GLY A 147 0.04 -5.24 18.84
CA GLY A 147 -0.88 -5.97 19.70
C GLY A 147 -2.15 -6.50 19.01
N LYS A 148 -2.33 -6.26 17.71
CA LYS A 148 -3.43 -6.81 16.90
C LYS A 148 -2.94 -7.94 16.01
N GLU A 149 -3.75 -8.98 15.88
CA GLU A 149 -3.50 -10.04 14.92
C GLU A 149 -3.87 -9.56 13.51
N ALA A 150 -3.00 -9.79 12.54
CA ALA A 150 -3.21 -9.41 11.16
C ALA A 150 -2.84 -10.54 10.20
N TYR A 151 -3.59 -10.67 9.11
CA TYR A 151 -3.24 -11.53 8.00
C TYR A 151 -2.41 -10.76 6.98
N ALA A 152 -1.31 -11.36 6.54
CA ALA A 152 -0.43 -10.81 5.52
C ALA A 152 -0.84 -11.29 4.13
N VAL A 153 -0.92 -10.36 3.18
CA VAL A 153 -1.02 -10.64 1.75
C VAL A 153 0.18 -10.01 1.06
N GLU A 154 0.92 -10.82 0.34
CA GLU A 154 2.16 -10.42 -0.34
C GLU A 154 1.96 -10.41 -1.85
N VAL A 155 2.41 -9.33 -2.50
CA VAL A 155 2.41 -9.16 -3.94
C VAL A 155 3.86 -9.14 -4.41
N ALA A 156 4.27 -10.18 -5.11
CA ALA A 156 5.63 -10.29 -5.60
C ALA A 156 5.84 -9.36 -6.80
N GLY A 157 6.97 -8.64 -6.79
CA GLY A 157 7.49 -7.87 -7.90
C GLY A 157 8.99 -8.12 -8.06
N ASP A 158 9.52 -7.78 -9.22
CA ASP A 158 10.95 -7.99 -9.50
C ASP A 158 11.83 -6.96 -8.75
N PHE A 159 11.33 -5.73 -8.62
CA PHE A 159 12.00 -4.63 -7.93
C PHE A 159 11.20 -4.10 -6.75
N ILE A 160 9.86 -4.07 -6.87
CA ILE A 160 8.96 -3.57 -5.84
C ILE A 160 8.06 -4.71 -5.40
N SER A 161 8.24 -5.18 -4.17
CA SER A 161 7.34 -6.11 -3.50
C SER A 161 6.45 -5.35 -2.53
N LEU A 162 5.17 -5.74 -2.46
CA LEU A 162 4.20 -5.14 -1.55
C LEU A 162 3.74 -6.19 -0.54
N LYS A 163 3.53 -5.75 0.69
CA LYS A 163 2.93 -6.54 1.75
C LYS A 163 1.84 -5.72 2.43
N TYR A 164 0.65 -6.24 2.43
CA TYR A 164 -0.51 -5.66 3.07
C TYR A 164 -0.88 -6.45 4.31
N LEU A 165 -1.16 -5.77 5.42
CA LEU A 165 -1.58 -6.40 6.66
C LEU A 165 -3.03 -6.01 6.94
N TYR A 166 -3.87 -7.03 7.11
CA TYR A 166 -5.31 -6.89 7.34
C TYR A 166 -5.64 -7.41 8.73
N ASP A 167 -6.25 -6.57 9.54
CA ASP A 167 -6.72 -6.89 10.88
C ASP A 167 -7.68 -8.08 10.84
N VAL A 168 -7.45 -9.10 11.66
CA VAL A 168 -8.18 -10.36 11.64
C VAL A 168 -9.64 -10.17 12.04
N GLU A 169 -9.93 -9.27 12.99
CA GLU A 169 -11.28 -9.05 13.52
C GLU A 169 -12.14 -8.23 12.57
N THR A 170 -11.57 -7.15 12.03
CA THR A 170 -12.33 -6.17 11.24
C THR A 170 -12.21 -6.39 9.73
N GLY A 171 -11.25 -7.17 9.28
CA GLY A 171 -10.92 -7.35 7.87
C GLY A 171 -10.28 -6.11 7.22
N LYS A 172 -10.07 -5.02 7.96
CA LYS A 172 -9.56 -3.77 7.41
C LYS A 172 -8.04 -3.80 7.25
N LYS A 173 -7.54 -3.16 6.21
CA LYS A 173 -6.10 -2.97 6.03
C LYS A 173 -5.57 -2.02 7.10
N ILE A 174 -4.54 -2.42 7.81
CA ILE A 174 -3.93 -1.63 8.90
C ILE A 174 -2.50 -1.21 8.59
N ARG A 175 -1.87 -1.86 7.58
CA ARG A 175 -0.48 -1.54 7.21
C ARG A 175 -0.20 -1.88 5.76
N GLU A 176 0.63 -1.07 5.16
CA GLU A 176 1.20 -1.26 3.84
C GLU A 176 2.73 -1.18 3.93
N ILE A 177 3.43 -2.16 3.39
CA ILE A 177 4.89 -2.21 3.35
C ILE A 177 5.30 -2.39 1.90
N SER A 178 6.11 -1.46 1.41
CA SER A 178 6.73 -1.53 0.09
C SER A 178 8.23 -1.77 0.26
N THR A 179 8.75 -2.79 -0.39
CA THR A 179 10.18 -3.09 -0.42
C THR A 179 10.69 -2.89 -1.83
N THR A 180 11.59 -1.92 -2.02
CA THR A 180 12.24 -1.65 -3.31
C THR A 180 13.67 -2.17 -3.27
N ASN A 181 14.02 -3.03 -4.22
CA ASN A 181 15.37 -3.59 -4.35
C ASN A 181 16.10 -2.94 -5.52
N MET A 182 17.13 -2.14 -5.24
CA MET A 182 17.95 -1.45 -6.25
C MET A 182 19.44 -1.60 -5.94
N GLY A 183 20.22 -2.08 -6.91
CA GLY A 183 21.67 -2.12 -6.79
C GLY A 183 22.21 -2.96 -5.61
N GLY A 184 21.49 -3.99 -5.21
CA GLY A 184 21.85 -4.83 -4.06
C GLY A 184 21.47 -4.25 -2.68
N GLN A 185 20.79 -3.11 -2.67
CA GLN A 185 20.23 -2.50 -1.46
C GLN A 185 18.72 -2.61 -1.46
N SER A 186 18.13 -2.93 -0.30
CA SER A 186 16.68 -2.94 -0.09
C SER A 186 16.27 -1.71 0.69
N GLN A 187 15.32 -0.97 0.16
CA GLN A 187 14.68 0.14 0.84
C GLN A 187 13.26 -0.26 1.21
N VAL A 188 12.93 -0.18 2.50
CA VAL A 188 11.59 -0.50 3.02
C VAL A 188 10.88 0.79 3.38
N GLN A 189 9.67 0.94 2.86
CA GLN A 189 8.75 2.00 3.24
C GLN A 189 7.51 1.37 3.86
N GLU A 190 7.09 1.92 4.99
CA GLU A 190 5.93 1.45 5.74
C GLU A 190 4.94 2.57 5.94
N SER A 191 3.67 2.29 5.68
CA SER A 191 2.54 3.16 5.97
C SER A 191 1.59 2.47 6.95
N VAL A 192 1.33 3.12 8.07
CA VAL A 192 0.27 2.73 9.01
C VAL A 192 -1.04 3.31 8.52
N ILE A 193 -2.10 2.52 8.55
CA ILE A 193 -3.42 2.85 8.01
C ILE A 193 -4.44 2.65 9.14
N GLY A 194 -5.35 3.61 9.32
CA GLY A 194 -6.35 3.49 10.39
C GLY A 194 -7.50 4.49 10.31
N ASP A 195 -8.34 4.40 11.32
CA ASP A 195 -9.48 5.31 11.53
C ASP A 195 -10.36 5.43 10.27
N TYR A 196 -10.94 4.30 9.83
CA TYR A 196 -11.79 4.29 8.64
C TYR A 196 -13.06 5.11 8.84
N LYS A 197 -13.43 5.88 7.79
CA LYS A 197 -14.64 6.70 7.75
C LYS A 197 -15.46 6.37 6.52
N ASP A 198 -16.79 6.41 6.69
CA ASP A 198 -17.75 6.19 5.60
C ASP A 198 -17.91 7.45 4.71
N PHE A 199 -17.84 7.22 3.39
CA PHE A 199 -18.17 8.18 2.36
C PHE A 199 -19.04 7.46 1.33
N ASP A 200 -20.31 7.80 1.29
CA ASP A 200 -21.32 7.21 0.41
C ASP A 200 -21.40 5.66 0.50
N GLY A 201 -21.19 5.15 1.72
CA GLY A 201 -21.22 3.71 2.03
C GLY A 201 -19.98 2.95 1.59
N ILE A 202 -18.88 3.65 1.30
CA ILE A 202 -17.55 3.08 1.12
C ILE A 202 -16.64 3.59 2.25
N LEU A 203 -15.95 2.68 2.91
CA LEU A 203 -15.03 3.03 3.98
C LEU A 203 -13.65 3.34 3.43
N PHE A 204 -13.16 4.55 3.68
CA PHE A 204 -11.79 4.96 3.37
C PHE A 204 -10.98 5.18 4.64
N PRO A 205 -9.66 4.89 4.61
CA PRO A 205 -8.77 5.22 5.73
C PRO A 205 -8.77 6.72 6.00
N LEU A 206 -9.17 7.12 7.20
CA LEU A 206 -9.12 8.52 7.60
C LEU A 206 -7.70 8.96 7.90
N LYS A 207 -6.86 8.06 8.42
CA LYS A 207 -5.46 8.32 8.73
C LYS A 207 -4.54 7.36 7.99
N LYS A 208 -3.46 7.90 7.49
CA LYS A 208 -2.31 7.12 7.01
C LYS A 208 -1.00 7.82 7.40
N SER A 209 0.04 7.04 7.68
CA SER A 209 1.38 7.62 7.76
C SER A 209 2.06 7.54 6.41
N GLN A 210 2.90 8.52 6.12
CA GLN A 210 3.73 8.57 4.92
C GLN A 210 5.16 8.95 5.30
N SER A 211 6.15 8.28 4.70
CA SER A 211 7.54 8.69 4.87
C SER A 211 7.88 9.83 3.93
N LEU A 212 8.50 10.88 4.46
CA LEU A 212 9.10 11.98 3.71
C LEU A 212 10.59 12.05 4.09
N GLY A 213 11.44 11.41 3.30
CA GLY A 213 12.82 11.18 3.69
C GLY A 213 12.90 10.37 5.00
N PRO A 214 13.67 10.81 6.00
CA PRO A 214 13.78 10.14 7.29
C PRO A 214 12.59 10.40 8.24
N GLN A 215 11.67 11.31 7.89
CA GLN A 215 10.53 11.68 8.72
C GLN A 215 9.30 10.85 8.36
N LYS A 216 8.54 10.47 9.39
CA LYS A 216 7.21 9.88 9.23
C LYS A 216 6.17 10.97 9.49
N ILE A 217 5.30 11.20 8.51
CA ILE A 217 4.25 12.21 8.57
C ILE A 217 2.91 11.50 8.70
N GLU A 218 2.11 11.95 9.65
CA GLU A 218 0.71 11.54 9.72
C GLU A 218 -0.12 12.39 8.79
N MET A 219 -0.92 11.72 7.96
CA MET A 219 -1.79 12.34 6.98
C MET A 219 -3.24 12.01 7.31
N THR A 220 -4.09 13.03 7.33
CA THR A 220 -5.54 12.89 7.54
C THR A 220 -6.28 13.10 6.24
N LEU A 221 -7.23 12.21 5.93
CA LEU A 221 -8.11 12.33 4.76
C LEU A 221 -9.05 13.53 4.95
N ILE A 222 -8.95 14.49 4.05
CA ILE A 222 -9.73 15.72 4.10
C ILE A 222 -10.81 15.76 3.02
N ASP A 223 -10.65 14.99 1.94
CA ASP A 223 -11.61 14.99 0.83
C ASP A 223 -11.64 13.63 0.11
N VAL A 224 -12.83 13.19 -0.28
CA VAL A 224 -13.10 12.01 -1.11
C VAL A 224 -14.08 12.39 -2.19
N ILE A 225 -13.69 12.27 -3.45
CA ILE A 225 -14.56 12.57 -4.58
C ILE A 225 -14.69 11.30 -5.44
N ILE A 226 -15.92 10.86 -5.63
CA ILE A 226 -16.26 9.64 -6.34
C ILE A 226 -16.98 10.00 -7.64
N ASN A 227 -16.62 9.34 -8.74
CA ASN A 227 -17.27 9.45 -10.05
C ASN A 227 -17.22 10.86 -10.66
N GLN A 228 -16.13 11.61 -10.42
CA GLN A 228 -15.85 12.87 -11.11
C GLN A 228 -15.08 12.61 -12.40
N ASP A 229 -15.43 13.31 -13.46
CA ASP A 229 -14.65 13.29 -14.71
C ASP A 229 -13.28 13.93 -14.50
N PHE A 230 -12.26 13.33 -15.10
CA PHE A 230 -10.91 13.86 -15.10
C PHE A 230 -10.59 14.60 -16.39
N ALA A 231 -9.81 15.67 -16.26
CA ALA A 231 -9.24 16.33 -17.41
C ALA A 231 -8.08 15.50 -18.00
N GLU A 232 -7.81 15.71 -19.30
CA GLU A 232 -6.75 14.95 -20.02
C GLU A 232 -5.37 15.13 -19.38
N ASN A 233 -5.10 16.29 -18.80
CA ASN A 233 -3.84 16.63 -18.11
C ASN A 233 -3.74 16.10 -16.68
N ASP A 234 -4.78 15.48 -16.14
CA ASP A 234 -4.70 14.90 -14.78
C ASP A 234 -3.69 13.77 -14.68
N PHE A 235 -3.41 13.13 -15.82
CA PHE A 235 -2.47 12.01 -15.92
C PHE A 235 -1.28 12.29 -16.85
N ASN A 236 -0.96 13.56 -17.07
CA ASN A 236 0.19 13.99 -17.88
C ASN A 236 1.26 14.63 -17.02
#